data_054ab4d4641bf6b8c0fe3765d761d3df
#
_entry.id   054ab4d4641bf6b8c0fe3765d761d3df
#
_cell.length_a   1.000
_cell.length_b   1.000
_cell.length_c   1.000
_cell.angle_alpha   90.00
_cell.angle_beta   90.00
_cell.angle_gamma   90.00
#
_symmetry.space_group_name_H-M   'P 1'
#
loop_
_entity.id
_entity.type
_entity.pdbx_description
1 polymer ?
#
loop_
_entity_poly.entity_id
_entity_poly.type
_entity_poly.pdbx_seq_one_letter_code
_entity_poly.pdbx_strand_id
1 'polypeptide(L)'
;WPAASKATVSGVMAAGINVGIIALSQCGRIWPITPDSWRWLFQIAGLPAVLGLAVLALLPESPQWLASRAAAASGGPPPRPALFGPRLRRTTLAALLVASIPMVGAWSASKWMIPWADAVAGPTDTTYKAVTQGWWAAGALLGSFAGAWLAGWLGRRASYLAISLGATAATLGMFNLTAPLEPWFRHIVCLQGFVSTLFFGWLAVYLPAIFPLEVRAAGSGLAFNFGRFVTAAGVLAAGTLFAALGGDYVRVGTVTSFVYALGVVAIWLVEPNPSRQALVERPSP
;
A
#
# COMPACT_ATOMS: atom_id res chain seq x y z
N TRP A 1 -15.64 9.33 14.88
CA TRP A 1 -14.55 8.83 15.71
C TRP A 1 -13.76 10.00 16.26
N PRO A 2 -13.37 10.00 17.55
CA PRO A 2 -12.47 10.99 18.12
C PRO A 2 -11.15 11.07 17.35
N ALA A 3 -10.52 12.24 17.30
CA ALA A 3 -9.30 12.44 16.52
C ALA A 3 -8.16 11.48 16.93
N ALA A 4 -8.07 11.13 18.21
CA ALA A 4 -7.08 10.19 18.75
C ALA A 4 -7.24 8.74 18.21
N SER A 5 -8.46 8.32 17.88
CA SER A 5 -8.73 6.96 17.39
C SER A 5 -8.61 6.80 15.86
N LYS A 6 -8.51 7.89 15.11
CA LYS A 6 -8.44 7.85 13.64
C LYS A 6 -7.22 7.09 13.12
N ALA A 7 -6.04 7.34 13.71
CA ALA A 7 -4.81 6.65 13.31
C ALA A 7 -4.89 5.15 13.59
N THR A 8 -5.41 4.76 14.75
CA THR A 8 -5.60 3.35 15.14
C THR A 8 -6.59 2.66 14.20
N VAL A 9 -7.76 3.27 13.92
CA VAL A 9 -8.76 2.70 13.01
C VAL A 9 -8.20 2.56 11.59
N SER A 10 -7.49 3.57 11.08
CA SER A 10 -6.82 3.48 9.77
C SER A 10 -5.79 2.37 9.73
N GLY A 11 -5.02 2.18 10.81
CA GLY A 11 -4.07 1.08 10.95
C GLY A 11 -4.76 -0.29 10.95
N VAL A 12 -5.87 -0.45 11.67
CA VAL A 12 -6.67 -1.68 11.69
C VAL A 12 -7.20 -2.00 10.29
N MET A 13 -7.75 -1.02 9.59
CA MET A 13 -8.25 -1.22 8.21
C MET A 13 -7.13 -1.63 7.25
N ALA A 14 -5.97 -0.96 7.32
CA ALA A 14 -4.81 -1.31 6.50
C ALA A 14 -4.25 -2.71 6.84
N ALA A 15 -4.27 -3.09 8.12
CA ALA A 15 -3.84 -4.39 8.60
C ALA A 15 -4.72 -5.54 8.08
N GLY A 16 -6.01 -5.30 7.84
CA GLY A 16 -6.95 -6.31 7.35
C GLY A 16 -6.49 -7.00 6.05
N ILE A 17 -5.85 -6.26 5.13
CA ILE A 17 -5.26 -6.82 3.91
C ILE A 17 -4.19 -7.86 4.25
N ASN A 18 -3.30 -7.55 5.19
CA ASN A 18 -2.20 -8.43 5.57
C ASN A 18 -2.68 -9.64 6.37
N VAL A 19 -3.74 -9.51 7.18
CA VAL A 19 -4.41 -10.65 7.82
C VAL A 19 -4.95 -11.62 6.76
N GLY A 20 -5.60 -11.11 5.71
CA GLY A 20 -6.06 -11.92 4.58
C GLY A 20 -4.90 -12.64 3.86
N ILE A 21 -3.78 -11.95 3.62
CA ILE A 21 -2.59 -12.56 3.01
C ILE A 21 -2.00 -13.65 3.91
N ILE A 22 -1.93 -13.44 5.23
CA ILE A 22 -1.47 -14.45 6.19
C ILE A 22 -2.41 -15.68 6.13
N ALA A 23 -3.72 -15.47 6.20
CA ALA A 23 -4.69 -16.56 6.14
C ALA A 23 -4.53 -17.40 4.87
N LEU A 24 -4.47 -16.74 3.69
CA LEU A 24 -4.26 -17.44 2.42
C LEU A 24 -2.89 -18.12 2.34
N SER A 25 -1.85 -17.57 2.94
CA SER A 25 -0.54 -18.21 3.04
C SER A 25 -0.58 -19.47 3.87
N GLN A 26 -1.33 -19.48 4.99
CA GLN A 26 -1.52 -20.70 5.79
C GLN A 26 -2.33 -21.75 5.01
N CYS A 27 -3.37 -21.35 4.28
CA CYS A 27 -4.08 -22.27 3.39
C CYS A 27 -3.14 -22.89 2.35
N GLY A 28 -2.24 -22.08 1.74
CA GLY A 28 -1.24 -22.56 0.76
C GLY A 28 -0.18 -23.50 1.33
N ARG A 29 0.00 -23.54 2.65
CA ARG A 29 0.83 -24.56 3.33
C ARG A 29 0.12 -25.89 3.45
N ILE A 30 -1.21 -25.89 3.65
CA ILE A 30 -2.03 -27.10 3.80
C ILE A 30 -2.37 -27.68 2.42
N TRP A 31 -2.72 -26.81 1.48
CA TRP A 31 -3.07 -27.17 0.11
C TRP A 31 -2.10 -26.49 -0.85
N PRO A 32 -1.05 -27.21 -1.34
CA PRO A 32 -0.05 -26.63 -2.22
C PRO A 32 -0.67 -26.04 -3.50
N ILE A 33 -0.16 -24.86 -3.88
CA ILE A 33 -0.58 -24.18 -5.11
C ILE A 33 0.29 -24.69 -6.25
N THR A 34 -0.29 -25.54 -7.11
CA THR A 34 0.35 -26.10 -8.29
C THR A 34 -0.34 -25.62 -9.56
N PRO A 35 0.25 -25.82 -10.77
CA PRO A 35 -0.42 -25.49 -12.03
C PRO A 35 -1.81 -26.12 -12.19
N ASP A 36 -2.04 -27.30 -11.57
CA ASP A 36 -3.30 -28.03 -11.69
C ASP A 36 -4.30 -27.71 -10.57
N SER A 37 -3.83 -27.20 -9.42
CA SER A 37 -4.63 -27.05 -8.20
C SER A 37 -4.83 -25.61 -7.70
N TRP A 38 -4.50 -24.58 -8.47
CA TRP A 38 -4.53 -23.17 -8.02
C TRP A 38 -5.94 -22.58 -7.87
N ARG A 39 -6.97 -23.17 -8.48
CA ARG A 39 -8.33 -22.60 -8.55
C ARG A 39 -9.00 -22.46 -7.19
N TRP A 40 -8.71 -23.33 -6.23
CA TRP A 40 -9.26 -23.27 -4.88
C TRP A 40 -8.94 -21.93 -4.17
N LEU A 41 -7.77 -21.34 -4.49
CA LEU A 41 -7.36 -20.06 -3.91
C LEU A 41 -8.37 -18.95 -4.24
N PHE A 42 -8.86 -18.91 -5.47
CA PHE A 42 -9.87 -17.94 -5.89
C PHE A 42 -11.24 -18.23 -5.29
N GLN A 43 -11.59 -19.49 -5.06
CA GLN A 43 -12.83 -19.87 -4.38
C GLN A 43 -12.84 -19.36 -2.93
N ILE A 44 -11.76 -19.59 -2.19
CA ILE A 44 -11.61 -19.05 -0.83
C ILE A 44 -11.55 -17.53 -0.83
N ALA A 45 -10.79 -16.91 -1.75
CA ALA A 45 -10.71 -15.46 -1.88
C ALA A 45 -12.04 -14.81 -2.26
N GLY A 46 -12.98 -15.56 -2.84
CA GLY A 46 -14.34 -15.11 -3.14
C GLY A 46 -15.30 -15.10 -1.94
N LEU A 47 -15.02 -15.85 -0.88
CA LEU A 47 -15.91 -15.92 0.30
C LEU A 47 -16.27 -14.55 0.91
N PRO A 48 -15.36 -13.56 1.00
CA PRO A 48 -15.72 -12.24 1.50
C PRO A 48 -16.83 -11.53 0.70
N ALA A 49 -17.13 -11.97 -0.53
CA ALA A 49 -18.27 -11.44 -1.28
C ALA A 49 -19.61 -11.68 -0.55
N VAL A 50 -19.74 -12.81 0.18
CA VAL A 50 -20.92 -13.12 1.00
C VAL A 50 -21.07 -12.07 2.10
N LEU A 51 -19.96 -11.68 2.75
CA LEU A 51 -19.95 -10.60 3.74
C LEU A 51 -20.35 -9.26 3.11
N GLY A 52 -19.88 -8.98 1.89
CA GLY A 52 -20.30 -7.79 1.13
C GLY A 52 -21.80 -7.73 0.85
N LEU A 53 -22.40 -8.85 0.48
CA LEU A 53 -23.84 -8.99 0.30
C LEU A 53 -24.62 -8.81 1.63
N ALA A 54 -24.10 -9.37 2.71
CA ALA A 54 -24.69 -9.18 4.05
C ALA A 54 -24.62 -7.71 4.50
N VAL A 55 -23.49 -7.04 4.27
CA VAL A 55 -23.34 -5.60 4.53
C VAL A 55 -24.35 -4.79 3.73
N LEU A 56 -24.50 -5.09 2.45
CA LEU A 56 -25.46 -4.40 1.57
C LEU A 56 -26.92 -4.57 2.04
N ALA A 57 -27.24 -5.75 2.57
CA ALA A 57 -28.62 -6.08 3.01
C ALA A 57 -28.93 -5.56 4.43
N LEU A 58 -27.94 -5.52 5.32
CA LEU A 58 -28.16 -5.31 6.76
C LEU A 58 -27.74 -3.92 7.26
N LEU A 59 -26.80 -3.23 6.57
CA LEU A 59 -26.32 -1.93 7.02
C LEU A 59 -27.16 -0.79 6.44
N PRO A 60 -27.76 0.06 7.30
CA PRO A 60 -28.44 1.26 6.86
C PRO A 60 -27.45 2.28 6.31
N GLU A 61 -27.92 3.13 5.39
CA GLU A 61 -27.12 4.22 4.85
C GLU A 61 -26.70 5.23 5.93
N SER A 62 -25.54 5.82 5.76
CA SER A 62 -25.03 6.83 6.69
C SER A 62 -25.97 8.02 6.79
N PRO A 63 -26.41 8.44 8.01
CA PRO A 63 -27.25 9.64 8.18
C PRO A 63 -26.63 10.90 7.58
N GLN A 64 -25.30 11.03 7.64
CA GLN A 64 -24.59 12.17 7.03
C GLN A 64 -24.66 12.15 5.51
N TRP A 65 -24.59 10.96 4.90
CA TRP A 65 -24.73 10.81 3.45
C TRP A 65 -26.17 11.13 3.00
N LEU A 66 -27.16 10.64 3.72
CA LEU A 66 -28.58 10.94 3.44
C LEU A 66 -28.87 12.44 3.56
N ALA A 67 -28.36 13.10 4.60
CA ALA A 67 -28.48 14.54 4.78
C ALA A 67 -27.80 15.33 3.65
N SER A 68 -26.58 14.91 3.24
CA SER A 68 -25.87 15.56 2.14
C SER A 68 -26.58 15.39 0.79
N ARG A 69 -27.20 14.23 0.57
CA ARG A 69 -28.00 13.94 -0.63
C ARG A 69 -29.29 14.77 -0.66
N ALA A 70 -29.95 14.89 0.48
CA ALA A 70 -31.14 15.73 0.60
C ALA A 70 -30.84 17.21 0.34
N ALA A 71 -29.73 17.72 0.92
CA ALA A 71 -29.26 19.08 0.68
C ALA A 71 -28.89 19.33 -0.80
N ALA A 72 -28.28 18.35 -1.47
CA ALA A 72 -27.97 18.43 -2.90
C ALA A 72 -29.24 18.45 -3.78
N ALA A 73 -30.33 17.81 -3.36
CA ALA A 73 -31.60 17.80 -4.07
C ALA A 73 -32.35 19.11 -3.95
N SER A 74 -32.13 19.87 -2.87
CA SER A 74 -32.86 21.12 -2.58
C SER A 74 -32.22 22.41 -3.10
N GLY A 75 -30.91 22.39 -3.50
CA GLY A 75 -30.23 23.61 -3.94
C GLY A 75 -28.98 23.37 -4.80
N GLY A 76 -28.72 22.14 -5.16
CA GLY A 76 -27.49 21.73 -5.82
C GLY A 76 -26.30 21.65 -4.84
N PRO A 77 -25.33 20.75 -5.09
CA PRO A 77 -24.13 20.68 -4.28
C PRO A 77 -23.29 21.95 -4.49
N PRO A 78 -22.64 22.48 -3.44
CA PRO A 78 -21.70 23.59 -3.59
C PRO A 78 -20.63 23.22 -4.63
N PRO A 79 -20.14 24.20 -5.42
CA PRO A 79 -19.13 23.94 -6.44
C PRO A 79 -17.89 23.29 -5.81
N ARG A 80 -17.59 22.06 -6.25
CA ARG A 80 -16.42 21.31 -5.75
C ARG A 80 -15.17 21.76 -6.50
N PRO A 81 -14.07 22.07 -5.81
CA PRO A 81 -12.83 22.42 -6.50
C PRO A 81 -12.34 21.24 -7.36
N ALA A 82 -11.99 21.51 -8.62
CA ALA A 82 -11.47 20.50 -9.53
C ALA A 82 -10.08 20.01 -9.04
N LEU A 83 -9.89 18.70 -8.93
CA LEU A 83 -8.63 18.10 -8.48
C LEU A 83 -7.44 18.50 -9.37
N PHE A 84 -7.66 18.63 -10.67
CA PHE A 84 -6.65 19.06 -11.63
C PHE A 84 -6.76 20.57 -11.99
N GLY A 85 -7.63 21.30 -11.30
CA GLY A 85 -7.72 22.74 -11.43
C GLY A 85 -6.50 23.47 -10.85
N PRO A 86 -6.31 24.77 -11.17
CA PRO A 86 -5.12 25.54 -10.78
C PRO A 86 -4.78 25.46 -9.28
N ARG A 87 -5.82 25.44 -8.43
CA ARG A 87 -5.68 25.40 -6.97
C ARG A 87 -5.14 24.07 -6.42
N LEU A 88 -5.56 22.93 -6.99
CA LEU A 88 -5.24 21.61 -6.41
C LEU A 88 -4.31 20.75 -7.29
N ARG A 89 -4.00 21.20 -8.53
CA ARG A 89 -3.20 20.42 -9.48
C ARG A 89 -1.86 19.96 -8.89
N ARG A 90 -1.12 20.87 -8.26
CA ARG A 90 0.19 20.55 -7.66
C ARG A 90 0.05 19.53 -6.55
N THR A 91 -0.90 19.73 -5.63
CA THR A 91 -1.20 18.81 -4.52
C THR A 91 -1.63 17.45 -5.04
N THR A 92 -2.51 17.41 -6.06
CA THR A 92 -2.98 16.17 -6.66
C THR A 92 -1.82 15.40 -7.31
N LEU A 93 -1.00 16.04 -8.15
CA LEU A 93 0.14 15.39 -8.79
C LEU A 93 1.17 14.89 -7.79
N ALA A 94 1.47 15.66 -6.74
CA ALA A 94 2.35 15.23 -5.67
C ALA A 94 1.77 14.01 -4.92
N ALA A 95 0.46 14.01 -4.64
CA ALA A 95 -0.22 12.89 -4.00
C ALA A 95 -0.20 11.62 -4.86
N LEU A 96 -0.44 11.75 -6.19
CA LEU A 96 -0.34 10.65 -7.14
C LEU A 96 1.06 10.02 -7.11
N LEU A 97 2.11 10.84 -7.18
CA LEU A 97 3.50 10.37 -7.19
C LEU A 97 3.86 9.68 -5.87
N VAL A 98 3.61 10.33 -4.73
CA VAL A 98 3.97 9.83 -3.41
C VAL A 98 3.19 8.54 -3.06
N ALA A 99 1.95 8.40 -3.52
CA ALA A 99 1.18 7.17 -3.32
C ALA A 99 1.61 6.04 -4.28
N SER A 100 2.09 6.37 -5.49
CA SER A 100 2.50 5.36 -6.48
C SER A 100 3.80 4.65 -6.08
N ILE A 101 4.76 5.35 -5.48
CA ILE A 101 6.06 4.78 -5.09
C ILE A 101 5.92 3.54 -4.22
N PRO A 102 5.22 3.55 -3.06
CA PRO A 102 5.07 2.36 -2.24
C PRO A 102 4.23 1.26 -2.90
N MET A 103 3.26 1.64 -3.74
CA MET A 103 2.46 0.65 -4.46
C MET A 103 3.32 -0.13 -5.46
N VAL A 104 4.09 0.58 -6.30
CA VAL A 104 5.00 -0.06 -7.26
C VAL A 104 6.09 -0.82 -6.51
N GLY A 105 6.69 -0.23 -5.48
CA GLY A 105 7.73 -0.88 -4.69
C GLY A 105 7.26 -2.16 -4.02
N ALA A 106 6.08 -2.17 -3.37
CA ALA A 106 5.56 -3.34 -2.69
C ALA A 106 5.19 -4.48 -3.66
N TRP A 107 4.67 -4.17 -4.84
CA TRP A 107 4.17 -5.18 -5.77
C TRP A 107 5.13 -5.51 -6.92
N SER A 108 5.90 -4.55 -7.40
CA SER A 108 6.82 -4.75 -8.53
C SER A 108 8.28 -4.95 -8.11
N ALA A 109 8.65 -4.57 -6.88
CA ALA A 109 10.01 -4.79 -6.38
C ALA A 109 10.05 -5.96 -5.39
N SER A 110 9.38 -5.79 -4.24
CA SER A 110 9.47 -6.78 -3.15
C SER A 110 8.95 -8.15 -3.52
N LYS A 111 7.92 -8.23 -4.35
CA LYS A 111 7.25 -9.50 -4.66
C LYS A 111 8.05 -10.45 -5.54
N TRP A 112 9.14 -10.01 -6.15
CA TRP A 112 10.08 -10.91 -6.84
C TRP A 112 10.68 -12.00 -5.94
N MET A 113 10.67 -11.80 -4.62
CA MET A 113 11.08 -12.82 -3.67
C MET A 113 10.24 -14.10 -3.75
N ILE A 114 8.94 -14.02 -4.16
CA ILE A 114 8.06 -15.19 -4.21
C ILE A 114 8.41 -16.12 -5.36
N PRO A 115 8.48 -15.67 -6.64
CA PRO A 115 8.94 -16.54 -7.71
C PRO A 115 10.40 -16.97 -7.54
N TRP A 116 11.26 -16.17 -6.91
CA TRP A 116 12.61 -16.58 -6.56
C TRP A 116 12.62 -17.73 -5.54
N ALA A 117 11.83 -17.60 -4.49
CA ALA A 117 11.67 -18.67 -3.49
C ALA A 117 11.10 -19.95 -4.11
N ASP A 118 10.15 -19.84 -5.04
CA ASP A 118 9.58 -20.98 -5.76
C ASP A 118 10.60 -21.64 -6.71
N ALA A 119 11.39 -20.84 -7.44
CA ALA A 119 12.41 -21.35 -8.35
C ALA A 119 13.52 -22.11 -7.61
N VAL A 120 13.92 -21.66 -6.42
CA VAL A 120 15.02 -22.27 -5.64
C VAL A 120 14.55 -23.45 -4.79
N ALA A 121 13.44 -23.29 -4.07
CA ALA A 121 12.96 -24.26 -3.09
C ALA A 121 11.81 -25.14 -3.59
N GLY A 122 11.06 -24.70 -4.59
CA GLY A 122 9.87 -25.38 -5.11
C GLY A 122 10.09 -26.84 -5.52
N PRO A 123 11.24 -27.21 -6.09
CA PRO A 123 11.54 -28.61 -6.43
C PRO A 123 11.59 -29.55 -5.20
N THR A 124 11.92 -29.02 -4.03
CA THR A 124 12.05 -29.80 -2.78
C THR A 124 10.92 -29.51 -1.78
N ASP A 125 10.37 -28.30 -1.79
CA ASP A 125 9.30 -27.83 -0.91
C ASP A 125 8.34 -26.90 -1.66
N THR A 126 7.26 -27.44 -2.17
CA THR A 126 6.21 -26.68 -2.90
C THR A 126 5.49 -25.65 -2.02
N THR A 127 5.61 -25.74 -0.69
CA THR A 127 4.98 -24.83 0.27
C THR A 127 5.87 -23.63 0.60
N TYR A 128 7.15 -23.67 0.28
CA TYR A 128 8.15 -22.66 0.66
C TYR A 128 7.75 -21.24 0.24
N LYS A 129 7.21 -21.07 -0.97
CA LYS A 129 6.70 -19.78 -1.46
C LYS A 129 5.57 -19.22 -0.59
N ALA A 130 4.63 -20.08 -0.15
CA ALA A 130 3.53 -19.68 0.73
C ALA A 130 4.04 -19.28 2.12
N VAL A 131 4.99 -20.02 2.66
CA VAL A 131 5.67 -19.70 3.92
C VAL A 131 6.39 -18.36 3.81
N THR A 132 7.15 -18.13 2.73
CA THR A 132 7.86 -16.86 2.46
C THR A 132 6.87 -15.69 2.39
N GLN A 133 5.75 -15.86 1.69
CA GLN A 133 4.68 -14.85 1.63
C GLN A 133 4.09 -14.57 3.02
N GLY A 134 3.91 -15.60 3.85
CA GLY A 134 3.43 -15.48 5.23
C GLY A 134 4.37 -14.65 6.11
N TRP A 135 5.68 -14.88 6.04
CA TRP A 135 6.68 -14.10 6.75
C TRP A 135 6.68 -12.62 6.34
N TRP A 136 6.59 -12.36 5.04
CA TRP A 136 6.43 -10.99 4.55
C TRP A 136 5.17 -10.33 5.11
N ALA A 137 4.04 -11.03 5.08
CA ALA A 137 2.76 -10.49 5.53
C ALA A 137 2.71 -10.28 7.05
N ALA A 138 3.42 -11.09 7.83
CA ALA A 138 3.57 -10.89 9.28
C ALA A 138 4.31 -9.57 9.58
N GLY A 139 5.41 -9.30 8.88
CA GLY A 139 6.09 -8.02 8.97
C GLY A 139 5.18 -6.87 8.51
N ALA A 140 4.50 -7.05 7.39
CA ALA A 140 3.60 -6.07 6.79
C ALA A 140 2.42 -5.70 7.71
N LEU A 141 1.89 -6.66 8.44
CA LEU A 141 0.86 -6.44 9.44
C LEU A 141 1.32 -5.44 10.51
N LEU A 142 2.48 -5.65 11.09
CA LEU A 142 3.07 -4.77 12.10
C LEU A 142 3.42 -3.39 11.52
N GLY A 143 3.98 -3.35 10.31
CA GLY A 143 4.33 -2.11 9.62
C GLY A 143 3.12 -1.23 9.32
N SER A 144 1.98 -1.83 8.98
CA SER A 144 0.74 -1.10 8.72
C SER A 144 0.25 -0.29 9.92
N PHE A 145 0.44 -0.80 11.14
CA PHE A 145 0.14 -0.05 12.37
C PHE A 145 1.22 1.00 12.69
N ALA A 146 2.48 0.61 12.58
CA ALA A 146 3.59 1.45 13.00
C ALA A 146 3.77 2.70 12.12
N GLY A 147 3.37 2.65 10.84
CA GLY A 147 3.55 3.74 9.89
C GLY A 147 2.82 5.03 10.28
N ALA A 148 1.58 4.94 10.75
CA ALA A 148 0.81 6.08 11.22
C ALA A 148 1.43 6.70 12.49
N TRP A 149 1.89 5.86 13.41
CA TRP A 149 2.58 6.29 14.64
C TRP A 149 3.91 6.97 14.32
N LEU A 150 4.69 6.40 13.41
CA LEU A 150 5.97 6.97 12.96
C LEU A 150 5.78 8.37 12.34
N ALA A 151 4.71 8.56 11.55
CA ALA A 151 4.36 9.85 10.99
C ALA A 151 4.03 10.91 12.05
N GLY A 152 3.41 10.50 13.17
CA GLY A 152 3.13 11.35 14.29
C GLY A 152 4.40 11.75 15.08
N TRP A 153 5.36 10.84 15.18
CA TRP A 153 6.58 11.03 15.97
C TRP A 153 7.67 11.81 15.22
N LEU A 154 8.04 11.39 14.02
CA LEU A 154 9.10 12.02 13.23
C LEU A 154 8.61 13.19 12.36
N GLY A 155 7.29 13.35 12.26
CA GLY A 155 6.70 14.25 11.27
C GLY A 155 6.66 13.65 9.86
N ARG A 156 5.88 14.28 8.99
CA ARG A 156 5.48 13.70 7.70
C ARG A 156 6.62 13.49 6.71
N ARG A 157 7.50 14.48 6.56
CA ARG A 157 8.63 14.39 5.61
C ARG A 157 9.70 13.43 6.08
N ALA A 158 10.14 13.58 7.33
CA ALA A 158 11.21 12.76 7.88
C ALA A 158 10.83 11.28 7.93
N SER A 159 9.58 10.96 8.31
CA SER A 159 9.10 9.58 8.31
C SER A 159 9.06 8.99 6.90
N TYR A 160 8.53 9.70 5.90
CA TYR A 160 8.51 9.20 4.53
C TYR A 160 9.91 8.98 3.97
N LEU A 161 10.84 9.90 4.23
CA LEU A 161 12.24 9.78 3.87
C LEU A 161 12.89 8.55 4.51
N ALA A 162 12.72 8.39 5.83
CA ALA A 162 13.25 7.24 6.56
C ALA A 162 12.70 5.91 6.05
N ILE A 163 11.39 5.86 5.75
CA ILE A 163 10.75 4.68 5.18
C ILE A 163 11.30 4.39 3.78
N SER A 164 11.47 5.42 2.93
CA SER A 164 12.02 5.27 1.58
C SER A 164 13.43 4.67 1.60
N LEU A 165 14.31 5.21 2.42
CA LEU A 165 15.67 4.71 2.58
C LEU A 165 15.69 3.31 3.19
N GLY A 166 14.90 3.09 4.25
CA GLY A 166 14.79 1.79 4.91
C GLY A 166 14.22 0.70 4.00
N ALA A 167 13.18 1.00 3.22
CA ALA A 167 12.59 0.05 2.27
C ALA A 167 13.56 -0.27 1.12
N THR A 168 14.29 0.73 0.62
CA THR A 168 15.36 0.50 -0.37
C THR A 168 16.42 -0.43 0.21
N ALA A 169 16.96 -0.10 1.38
CA ALA A 169 18.01 -0.88 2.02
C ALA A 169 17.54 -2.32 2.36
N ALA A 170 16.35 -2.48 2.91
CA ALA A 170 15.80 -3.79 3.24
C ALA A 170 15.58 -4.65 1.98
N THR A 171 15.11 -4.05 0.88
CA THR A 171 14.91 -4.78 -0.38
C THR A 171 16.25 -5.14 -1.03
N LEU A 172 17.22 -4.22 -1.06
CA LEU A 172 18.57 -4.53 -1.51
C LEU A 172 19.23 -5.64 -0.67
N GLY A 173 19.11 -5.55 0.65
CA GLY A 173 19.61 -6.57 1.58
C GLY A 173 18.97 -7.93 1.33
N MET A 174 17.66 -7.98 1.13
CA MET A 174 16.94 -9.21 0.84
C MET A 174 17.45 -9.94 -0.42
N PHE A 175 17.74 -9.20 -1.49
CA PHE A 175 18.19 -9.81 -2.74
C PHE A 175 19.70 -10.03 -2.85
N ASN A 176 20.53 -9.28 -2.11
CA ASN A 176 21.98 -9.32 -2.28
C ASN A 176 22.73 -9.92 -1.09
N LEU A 177 22.13 -9.96 0.11
CA LEU A 177 22.79 -10.46 1.32
C LEU A 177 22.23 -11.81 1.80
N THR A 178 21.11 -12.27 1.21
CA THR A 178 20.46 -13.53 1.57
C THR A 178 19.95 -14.24 0.33
N ALA A 179 19.68 -15.54 0.44
CA ALA A 179 19.05 -16.33 -0.60
C ALA A 179 17.97 -17.25 -0.01
N PRO A 180 16.96 -17.67 -0.82
CA PRO A 180 16.02 -18.69 -0.39
C PRO A 180 16.72 -19.92 0.17
N LEU A 181 16.15 -20.53 1.20
CA LEU A 181 16.68 -21.65 2.02
C LEU A 181 17.74 -21.23 3.05
N GLU A 182 18.37 -20.08 2.95
CA GLU A 182 19.25 -19.62 4.02
C GLU A 182 18.47 -19.30 5.32
N PRO A 183 19.06 -19.50 6.50
CA PRO A 183 18.39 -19.30 7.79
C PRO A 183 17.83 -17.89 7.98
N TRP A 184 18.54 -16.86 7.49
CA TRP A 184 18.18 -15.46 7.67
C TRP A 184 17.21 -14.92 6.61
N PHE A 185 17.02 -15.62 5.49
CA PHE A 185 16.20 -15.13 4.38
C PHE A 185 14.78 -14.73 4.83
N ARG A 186 14.09 -15.60 5.55
CA ARG A 186 12.71 -15.34 6.00
C ARG A 186 12.63 -14.16 6.98
N HIS A 187 13.66 -13.97 7.81
CA HIS A 187 13.72 -12.85 8.75
C HIS A 187 13.89 -11.51 8.01
N ILE A 188 14.75 -11.48 6.99
CA ILE A 188 14.93 -10.30 6.13
C ILE A 188 13.67 -10.02 5.30
N VAL A 189 12.99 -11.07 4.81
CA VAL A 189 11.68 -10.95 4.14
C VAL A 189 10.64 -10.33 5.09
N CYS A 190 10.59 -10.74 6.35
CA CYS A 190 9.71 -10.16 7.36
C CYS A 190 10.06 -8.68 7.62
N LEU A 191 11.34 -8.37 7.81
CA LEU A 191 11.81 -7.00 7.98
C LEU A 191 11.46 -6.13 6.77
N GLN A 192 11.66 -6.63 5.56
CA GLN A 192 11.30 -5.93 4.33
C GLN A 192 9.78 -5.66 4.27
N GLY A 193 8.96 -6.66 4.64
CA GLY A 193 7.51 -6.51 4.76
C GLY A 193 7.14 -5.42 5.77
N PHE A 194 7.77 -5.42 6.94
CA PHE A 194 7.55 -4.40 7.97
C PHE A 194 7.87 -3.00 7.45
N VAL A 195 9.08 -2.80 6.93
CA VAL A 195 9.53 -1.45 6.52
C VAL A 195 8.75 -0.95 5.32
N SER A 196 8.49 -1.78 4.30
CA SER A 196 7.78 -1.36 3.10
C SER A 196 6.32 -1.01 3.35
N THR A 197 5.69 -1.59 4.36
CA THR A 197 4.28 -1.31 4.66
C THR A 197 4.05 -0.17 5.65
N LEU A 198 5.10 0.37 6.28
CA LEU A 198 5.04 1.63 7.00
C LEU A 198 4.44 2.76 6.13
N PHE A 199 4.71 2.74 4.82
CA PHE A 199 4.11 3.68 3.87
C PHE A 199 2.59 3.68 3.89
N PHE A 200 1.94 2.53 4.03
CA PHE A 200 0.47 2.46 3.96
C PHE A 200 -0.17 3.08 5.20
N GLY A 201 0.42 2.89 6.38
CA GLY A 201 0.02 3.61 7.58
C GLY A 201 0.23 5.13 7.45
N TRP A 202 1.36 5.54 6.86
CA TRP A 202 1.65 6.94 6.58
C TRP A 202 0.66 7.56 5.59
N LEU A 203 0.38 6.89 4.46
CA LEU A 203 -0.56 7.34 3.42
C LEU A 203 -1.98 7.50 3.95
N ALA A 204 -2.43 6.59 4.82
CA ALA A 204 -3.76 6.64 5.41
C ALA A 204 -4.01 7.91 6.25
N VAL A 205 -2.96 8.47 6.83
CA VAL A 205 -3.01 9.73 7.59
C VAL A 205 -2.77 10.93 6.69
N TYR A 206 -1.82 10.82 5.78
CA TYR A 206 -1.36 11.96 4.96
C TYR A 206 -2.36 12.33 3.86
N LEU A 207 -2.81 11.38 3.05
CA LEU A 207 -3.65 11.68 1.88
C LEU A 207 -4.95 12.42 2.24
N PRO A 208 -5.73 12.01 3.27
CA PRO A 208 -6.91 12.76 3.64
C PRO A 208 -6.62 14.15 4.18
N ALA A 209 -5.41 14.39 4.69
CA ALA A 209 -5.07 15.67 5.31
C ALA A 209 -4.70 16.77 4.32
N ILE A 210 -4.31 16.43 3.09
CA ILE A 210 -3.88 17.41 2.08
C ILE A 210 -5.01 17.90 1.18
N PHE A 211 -6.16 17.21 1.16
CA PHE A 211 -7.29 17.62 0.35
C PHE A 211 -8.36 18.32 1.18
N PRO A 212 -8.99 19.40 0.63
CA PRO A 212 -10.17 20.03 1.21
C PRO A 212 -11.29 19.00 1.45
N LEU A 213 -12.15 19.28 2.43
CA LEU A 213 -13.20 18.35 2.87
C LEU A 213 -14.10 17.90 1.71
N GLU A 214 -14.44 18.81 0.81
CA GLU A 214 -15.37 18.64 -0.32
C GLU A 214 -14.87 17.61 -1.35
N VAL A 215 -13.56 17.47 -1.49
CA VAL A 215 -12.91 16.58 -2.47
C VAL A 215 -11.95 15.57 -1.81
N ARG A 216 -11.92 15.51 -0.48
CA ARG A 216 -11.00 14.65 0.29
C ARG A 216 -11.09 13.18 -0.10
N ALA A 217 -12.29 12.63 -0.14
CA ALA A 217 -12.51 11.23 -0.50
C ALA A 217 -12.08 10.95 -1.95
N ALA A 218 -12.47 11.84 -2.88
CA ALA A 218 -12.13 11.71 -4.30
C ALA A 218 -10.61 11.86 -4.53
N GLY A 219 -9.97 12.89 -3.92
CA GLY A 219 -8.54 13.12 -4.05
C GLY A 219 -7.68 12.01 -3.44
N SER A 220 -8.01 11.57 -2.23
CA SER A 220 -7.31 10.45 -1.58
C SER A 220 -7.51 9.15 -2.33
N GLY A 221 -8.75 8.86 -2.74
CA GLY A 221 -9.08 7.66 -3.50
C GLY A 221 -8.38 7.63 -4.87
N LEU A 222 -8.36 8.77 -5.58
CA LEU A 222 -7.66 8.90 -6.85
C LEU A 222 -6.16 8.65 -6.66
N ALA A 223 -5.52 9.31 -5.69
CA ALA A 223 -4.09 9.17 -5.44
C ALA A 223 -3.71 7.71 -5.13
N PHE A 224 -4.46 7.07 -4.24
CA PHE A 224 -4.21 5.69 -3.84
C PHE A 224 -4.44 4.70 -5.00
N ASN A 225 -5.51 4.85 -5.76
CA ASN A 225 -5.82 3.94 -6.86
C ASN A 225 -4.99 4.18 -8.11
N PHE A 226 -4.54 5.41 -8.37
CA PHE A 226 -3.61 5.69 -9.46
C PHE A 226 -2.32 4.85 -9.34
N GLY A 227 -1.76 4.77 -8.12
CA GLY A 227 -0.62 3.90 -7.85
C GLY A 227 -0.87 2.43 -8.21
N ARG A 228 -2.10 1.93 -8.05
CA ARG A 228 -2.48 0.58 -8.47
C ARG A 228 -2.48 0.40 -9.99
N PHE A 229 -2.93 1.40 -10.76
CA PHE A 229 -2.86 1.35 -12.21
C PHE A 229 -1.41 1.33 -12.71
N VAL A 230 -0.55 2.17 -12.14
CA VAL A 230 0.89 2.17 -12.45
C VAL A 230 1.52 0.83 -12.11
N THR A 231 1.16 0.25 -10.95
CA THR A 231 1.62 -1.07 -10.53
C THR A 231 1.15 -2.16 -11.49
N ALA A 232 -0.12 -2.14 -11.92
CA ALA A 232 -0.65 -3.13 -12.87
C ALA A 232 0.12 -3.10 -14.19
N ALA A 233 0.43 -1.92 -14.72
CA ALA A 233 1.27 -1.78 -15.89
C ALA A 233 2.69 -2.35 -15.65
N GLY A 234 3.29 -2.09 -14.48
CA GLY A 234 4.58 -2.67 -14.09
C GLY A 234 4.57 -4.19 -13.98
N VAL A 235 3.50 -4.76 -13.45
CA VAL A 235 3.33 -6.23 -13.36
C VAL A 235 3.16 -6.85 -14.75
N LEU A 236 2.41 -6.22 -15.65
CA LEU A 236 2.29 -6.68 -17.04
C LEU A 236 3.65 -6.66 -17.79
N ALA A 237 4.49 -5.66 -17.49
CA ALA A 237 5.84 -5.56 -18.05
C ALA A 237 6.88 -6.42 -17.28
N ALA A 238 6.50 -7.09 -16.21
CA ALA A 238 7.44 -7.81 -15.33
C ALA A 238 8.18 -8.93 -16.06
N GLY A 239 7.50 -9.67 -16.94
CA GLY A 239 8.13 -10.74 -17.72
C GLY A 239 9.19 -10.23 -18.69
N THR A 240 8.94 -9.12 -19.38
CA THR A 240 9.92 -8.49 -20.28
C THR A 240 11.12 -7.95 -19.52
N LEU A 241 10.89 -7.32 -18.33
CA LEU A 241 11.97 -6.86 -17.47
C LEU A 241 12.85 -8.03 -16.98
N PHE A 242 12.23 -9.12 -16.56
CA PHE A 242 12.93 -10.34 -16.13
C PHE A 242 13.82 -10.90 -17.25
N ALA A 243 13.26 -11.03 -18.46
CA ALA A 243 14.02 -11.50 -19.62
C ALA A 243 15.16 -10.56 -20.00
N ALA A 244 14.92 -9.24 -19.99
CA ALA A 244 15.93 -8.22 -20.30
C ALA A 244 17.09 -8.20 -19.29
N LEU A 245 16.86 -8.61 -18.04
CA LEU A 245 17.87 -8.73 -17.00
C LEU A 245 18.48 -10.14 -16.90
N GLY A 246 18.31 -10.96 -17.95
CA GLY A 246 18.91 -12.27 -18.07
C GLY A 246 18.24 -13.38 -17.27
N GLY A 247 16.99 -13.21 -16.85
CA GLY A 247 16.25 -14.19 -16.04
C GLY A 247 16.76 -14.30 -14.60
N ASP A 248 17.42 -13.27 -14.10
CA ASP A 248 18.05 -13.26 -12.78
C ASP A 248 17.18 -12.50 -11.77
N TYR A 249 16.66 -13.21 -10.78
CA TYR A 249 15.81 -12.66 -9.72
C TYR A 249 16.54 -11.63 -8.85
N VAL A 250 17.82 -11.83 -8.59
CA VAL A 250 18.64 -10.92 -7.77
C VAL A 250 18.80 -9.59 -8.50
N ARG A 251 19.13 -9.63 -9.81
CA ARG A 251 19.24 -8.41 -10.63
C ARG A 251 17.94 -7.66 -10.72
N VAL A 252 16.83 -8.36 -10.97
CA VAL A 252 15.51 -7.73 -11.05
C VAL A 252 15.12 -7.10 -9.72
N GLY A 253 15.28 -7.83 -8.62
CA GLY A 253 15.01 -7.33 -7.28
C GLY A 253 15.87 -6.13 -6.92
N THR A 254 17.15 -6.17 -7.27
CA THR A 254 18.10 -5.06 -7.05
C THR A 254 17.70 -3.81 -7.84
N VAL A 255 17.45 -3.94 -9.14
CA VAL A 255 17.08 -2.79 -9.99
C VAL A 255 15.74 -2.19 -9.55
N THR A 256 14.75 -3.02 -9.29
CA THR A 256 13.42 -2.54 -8.90
C THR A 256 13.36 -1.97 -7.48
N SER A 257 14.31 -2.30 -6.60
CA SER A 257 14.39 -1.73 -5.25
C SER A 257 14.56 -0.21 -5.25
N PHE A 258 15.20 0.35 -6.29
CA PHE A 258 15.39 1.80 -6.44
C PHE A 258 14.09 2.58 -6.66
N VAL A 259 12.98 1.90 -6.93
CA VAL A 259 11.65 2.54 -6.93
C VAL A 259 11.37 3.19 -5.57
N TYR A 260 11.74 2.56 -4.47
CA TYR A 260 11.59 3.15 -3.14
C TYR A 260 12.48 4.38 -2.94
N ALA A 261 13.69 4.38 -3.53
CA ALA A 261 14.60 5.52 -3.45
C ALA A 261 14.05 6.79 -4.14
N LEU A 262 13.16 6.64 -5.14
CA LEU A 262 12.46 7.79 -5.73
C LEU A 262 11.66 8.58 -4.68
N GLY A 263 11.26 7.93 -3.61
CA GLY A 263 10.58 8.58 -2.49
C GLY A 263 11.40 9.66 -1.79
N VAL A 264 12.73 9.51 -1.80
CA VAL A 264 13.66 10.50 -1.24
C VAL A 264 13.53 11.85 -1.94
N VAL A 265 13.32 11.84 -3.26
CA VAL A 265 13.11 13.06 -4.06
C VAL A 265 11.65 13.49 -4.02
N ALA A 266 10.73 12.54 -4.20
CA ALA A 266 9.28 12.82 -4.30
C ALA A 266 8.72 13.52 -3.05
N ILE A 267 9.26 13.23 -1.86
CA ILE A 267 8.76 13.82 -0.62
C ILE A 267 8.93 15.35 -0.56
N TRP A 268 9.88 15.90 -1.30
CA TRP A 268 10.10 17.35 -1.35
C TRP A 268 9.05 18.10 -2.16
N LEU A 269 8.29 17.39 -3.02
CA LEU A 269 7.13 17.93 -3.73
C LEU A 269 5.90 18.08 -2.83
N VAL A 270 5.95 17.45 -1.66
CA VAL A 270 4.88 17.42 -0.67
C VAL A 270 5.03 18.60 0.28
N GLU A 271 3.91 19.28 0.56
CA GLU A 271 3.90 20.38 1.51
C GLU A 271 4.11 19.90 2.96
N PRO A 272 4.97 20.58 3.75
CA PRO A 272 5.30 20.12 5.10
C PRO A 272 4.13 20.15 6.07
N ASN A 273 3.19 21.08 5.92
CA ASN A 273 2.11 21.29 6.86
C ASN A 273 0.83 21.88 6.20
N PRO A 274 -0.06 21.02 5.64
CA PRO A 274 -1.30 21.49 5.02
C PRO A 274 -2.26 22.21 5.99
N SER A 275 -2.12 21.99 7.29
CA SER A 275 -2.94 22.67 8.31
C SER A 275 -2.66 24.17 8.43
N ARG A 276 -1.48 24.65 8.05
CA ARG A 276 -1.17 26.09 8.05
C ARG A 276 -1.89 26.86 6.97
N GLN A 277 -2.12 26.26 5.79
CA GLN A 277 -2.85 26.93 4.71
C GLN A 277 -4.34 27.11 5.05
N ALA A 278 -4.95 26.13 5.71
CA ALA A 278 -6.34 26.22 6.15
C ALA A 278 -6.58 27.33 7.20
N LEU A 279 -5.54 27.76 7.91
CA LEU A 279 -5.61 28.86 8.89
C LEU A 279 -5.38 30.24 8.25
N VAL A 280 -4.61 30.30 7.15
CA VAL A 280 -4.32 31.57 6.43
C VAL A 280 -5.49 31.94 5.49
N GLU A 281 -6.29 30.97 5.04
CA GLU A 281 -7.45 31.19 4.16
C GLU A 281 -8.77 31.45 4.92
N ARG A 282 -8.76 31.58 6.26
CA ARG A 282 -9.94 32.13 6.94
C ARG A 282 -10.02 33.63 6.61
N PRO A 283 -11.06 34.09 5.94
CA PRO A 283 -11.27 35.54 5.83
C PRO A 283 -11.35 36.09 7.27
N SER A 284 -10.59 37.14 7.53
CA SER A 284 -10.73 37.93 8.75
C SER A 284 -12.21 38.33 8.91
N PRO A 285 -12.74 38.26 10.14
CA PRO A 285 -14.14 38.53 10.46
C PRO A 285 -14.56 39.91 10.02
#